data_dd40587fdb160958a2c669c01c28e29a
#
_entry.id   dd40587fdb160958a2c669c01c28e29a
#
_cell.length_a   1.000
_cell.length_b   1.000
_cell.length_c   1.000
_cell.angle_alpha   90.00
_cell.angle_beta   90.00
_cell.angle_gamma   90.00
#
_symmetry.space_group_name_H-M   'P 1'
#
loop_
_entity.id
_entity.type
_entity.pdbx_description
1 polymer ?
#
loop_
_entity_poly.entity_id
_entity_poly.type
_entity_poly.pdbx_seq_one_letter_code
_entity_poly.pdbx_strand_id
1 'polypeptide(L)'
;MSDWRWEPHPDDLLGDLPPEARSELDQLAREITVRDSMVYPDGRDYDGPGPGLRAETRGRLMVSYLTDVRGERVVILQVAWFA
;
A
#
# COMPACT_ATOMS: atom_id res chain seq x y z
N MET A 1 3.56 -3.76 19.47
CA MET A 1 4.11 -3.24 18.23
C MET A 1 3.38 -3.82 17.03
N SER A 2 3.12 -3.00 16.05
CA SER A 2 2.44 -3.45 14.85
C SER A 2 3.44 -4.05 13.88
N ASP A 3 3.06 -5.17 13.26
CA ASP A 3 3.86 -5.81 12.21
C ASP A 3 3.48 -5.31 10.81
N TRP A 4 2.65 -4.27 10.74
CA TRP A 4 2.17 -3.74 9.48
C TRP A 4 3.30 -3.30 8.57
N ARG A 5 3.19 -3.68 7.29
CA ARG A 5 4.17 -3.34 6.26
C ARG A 5 3.47 -3.22 4.91
N TRP A 6 4.19 -2.74 3.93
CA TRP A 6 3.69 -2.75 2.56
C TRP A 6 4.67 -3.48 1.65
N GLU A 7 4.15 -4.03 0.57
CA GLU A 7 4.96 -4.75 -0.41
C GLU A 7 4.34 -4.64 -1.80
N PRO A 8 5.16 -4.64 -2.86
CA PRO A 8 4.65 -4.69 -4.23
C PRO A 8 4.33 -6.12 -4.63
N HIS A 9 3.36 -6.27 -5.53
CA HIS A 9 3.05 -7.57 -6.11
C HIS A 9 2.65 -7.38 -7.58
N PRO A 10 3.40 -7.94 -8.54
CA PRO A 10 4.57 -8.80 -8.35
C PRO A 10 5.79 -8.03 -7.82
N ASP A 11 6.82 -8.77 -7.43
CA ASP A 11 8.01 -8.19 -6.79
C ASP A 11 8.70 -7.15 -7.67
N ASP A 12 8.63 -7.31 -8.99
CA ASP A 12 9.29 -6.41 -9.94
C ASP A 12 8.40 -5.24 -10.38
N LEU A 13 7.26 -5.07 -9.76
CA LEU A 13 6.29 -4.03 -10.13
C LEU A 13 6.89 -2.64 -10.21
N LEU A 14 7.85 -2.35 -9.33
CA LEU A 14 8.43 -1.02 -9.20
C LEU A 14 9.72 -0.82 -10.00
N GLY A 15 10.15 -1.85 -10.76
CA GLY A 15 11.44 -1.82 -11.42
C GLY A 15 11.64 -0.72 -12.45
N ASP A 16 10.57 -0.31 -13.12
CA ASP A 16 10.62 0.68 -14.18
C ASP A 16 10.32 2.11 -13.73
N LEU A 17 10.08 2.31 -12.43
CA LEU A 17 9.76 3.63 -11.92
C LEU A 17 11.02 4.50 -11.81
N PRO A 18 10.96 5.77 -12.28
CA PRO A 18 12.06 6.69 -12.06
C PRO A 18 12.24 6.98 -10.56
N PRO A 19 13.45 7.40 -10.14
CA PRO A 19 13.72 7.63 -8.71
C PRO A 19 12.75 8.59 -8.02
N GLU A 20 12.31 9.62 -8.73
CA GLU A 20 11.33 10.57 -8.19
C GLU A 20 10.00 9.88 -7.87
N ALA A 21 9.52 9.07 -8.80
CA ALA A 21 8.27 8.32 -8.62
C ALA A 21 8.42 7.30 -7.48
N ARG A 22 9.56 6.64 -7.39
CA ARG A 22 9.82 5.66 -6.34
C ARG A 22 9.81 6.31 -4.96
N SER A 23 10.39 7.50 -4.85
CA SER A 23 10.41 8.24 -3.60
C SER A 23 9.00 8.62 -3.16
N GLU A 24 8.19 9.12 -4.10
CA GLU A 24 6.79 9.46 -3.82
C GLU A 24 5.98 8.22 -3.42
N LEU A 25 6.22 7.11 -4.10
CA LEU A 25 5.54 5.86 -3.79
C LEU A 25 5.87 5.37 -2.39
N ASP A 26 7.16 5.38 -2.03
CA ASP A 26 7.58 4.94 -0.69
C ASP A 26 6.88 5.74 0.39
N GLN A 27 6.76 7.06 0.19
CA GLN A 27 6.11 7.94 1.14
C GLN A 27 4.62 7.65 1.24
N LEU A 28 3.94 7.55 0.10
CA LEU A 28 2.51 7.28 0.06
C LEU A 28 2.18 5.91 0.64
N ALA A 29 2.93 4.88 0.25
CA ALA A 29 2.70 3.53 0.74
C ALA A 29 2.89 3.44 2.25
N ARG A 30 3.89 4.15 2.78
CA ARG A 30 4.11 4.20 4.22
C ARG A 30 2.95 4.87 4.94
N GLU A 31 2.42 5.95 4.41
CA GLU A 31 1.27 6.64 5.00
C GLU A 31 0.02 5.77 4.98
N ILE A 32 -0.23 5.06 3.88
CA ILE A 32 -1.35 4.13 3.80
C ILE A 32 -1.21 3.02 4.86
N THR A 33 0.00 2.49 5.00
CA THR A 33 0.28 1.41 5.95
C THR A 33 0.03 1.87 7.40
N VAL A 34 0.50 3.07 7.74
CA VAL A 34 0.28 3.63 9.07
C VAL A 34 -1.21 3.84 9.32
N ARG A 35 -1.92 4.41 8.36
CA ARG A 35 -3.35 4.64 8.48
C ARG A 35 -4.11 3.34 8.72
N ASP A 36 -3.81 2.31 7.92
CA ASP A 36 -4.50 1.02 8.06
C ASP A 36 -4.14 0.33 9.38
N SER A 37 -2.91 0.50 9.86
CA SER A 37 -2.53 -0.06 11.16
C SER A 37 -3.31 0.58 12.31
N MET A 38 -3.76 1.81 12.14
CA MET A 38 -4.56 2.50 13.15
C MET A 38 -6.02 2.07 13.10
N VAL A 39 -6.51 1.74 11.91
CA VAL A 39 -7.88 1.26 11.73
C VAL A 39 -8.01 -0.21 12.19
N TYR A 40 -6.98 -1.00 11.95
CA TYR A 40 -6.97 -2.43 12.27
C TYR A 40 -5.78 -2.77 13.18
N PRO A 41 -5.77 -2.29 14.43
CA PRO A 41 -4.59 -2.47 15.30
C PRO A 41 -4.26 -3.94 15.60
N ASP A 42 -5.29 -4.80 15.63
CA ASP A 42 -5.13 -6.24 15.85
C ASP A 42 -5.53 -6.99 14.58
N GLY A 43 -4.87 -6.67 13.47
CA GLY A 43 -5.25 -7.21 12.17
C GLY A 43 -5.31 -8.72 12.12
N ARG A 44 -4.40 -9.41 12.81
CA ARG A 44 -4.37 -10.87 12.83
C ARG A 44 -5.64 -11.51 13.37
N ASP A 45 -6.31 -10.83 14.29
CA ASP A 45 -7.52 -11.33 14.93
C ASP A 45 -8.79 -10.77 14.30
N TYR A 46 -8.63 -9.98 13.24
CA TYR A 46 -9.77 -9.37 12.56
C TYR A 46 -10.56 -10.43 11.78
N ASP A 47 -11.86 -10.50 12.00
CA ASP A 47 -12.72 -11.47 11.32
C ASP A 47 -13.79 -10.84 10.43
N GLY A 48 -13.79 -9.52 10.33
CA GLY A 48 -14.72 -8.81 9.45
C GLY A 48 -14.29 -8.80 8.00
N PRO A 49 -15.11 -8.19 7.12
CA PRO A 49 -14.73 -8.04 5.72
C PRO A 49 -13.58 -7.04 5.58
N GLY A 50 -12.68 -7.30 4.63
CA GLY A 50 -11.61 -6.36 4.32
C GLY A 50 -12.14 -5.16 3.53
N PRO A 51 -11.34 -4.11 3.42
CA PRO A 51 -11.75 -2.89 2.70
C PRO A 51 -11.80 -3.06 1.18
N GLY A 52 -11.27 -4.18 0.65
CA GLY A 52 -11.26 -4.43 -0.79
C GLY A 52 -10.15 -3.67 -1.51
N LEU A 53 -10.28 -3.63 -2.82
CA LEU A 53 -9.33 -2.92 -3.68
C LEU A 53 -9.61 -1.42 -3.60
N ARG A 54 -8.54 -0.64 -3.39
CA ARG A 54 -8.63 0.82 -3.30
C ARG A 54 -7.57 1.46 -4.18
N ALA A 55 -7.77 2.73 -4.49
CA ALA A 55 -6.81 3.51 -5.25
C ALA A 55 -6.64 4.88 -4.62
N GLU A 56 -5.42 5.41 -4.66
CA GLU A 56 -5.12 6.76 -4.21
C GLU A 56 -4.20 7.46 -5.20
N THR A 57 -4.39 8.78 -5.31
CA THR A 57 -3.53 9.60 -6.14
C THR A 57 -2.85 10.65 -5.28
N ARG A 58 -1.61 10.97 -5.66
CA ARG A 58 -0.86 12.07 -5.04
C ARG A 58 0.01 12.70 -6.11
N GLY A 59 -0.31 13.98 -6.47
CA GLY A 59 0.40 14.64 -7.55
C GLY A 59 0.28 13.85 -8.84
N ARG A 60 1.42 13.39 -9.37
CA ARG A 60 1.49 12.64 -10.63
C ARG A 60 1.49 11.11 -10.41
N LEU A 61 1.27 10.68 -9.18
CA LEU A 61 1.30 9.27 -8.84
C LEU A 61 -0.10 8.74 -8.56
N MET A 62 -0.44 7.58 -9.12
CA MET A 62 -1.63 6.84 -8.78
C MET A 62 -1.25 5.42 -8.38
N VAL A 63 -1.82 4.94 -7.29
CA VAL A 63 -1.52 3.62 -6.74
C VAL A 63 -2.81 2.87 -6.51
N SER A 64 -2.87 1.63 -7.00
CA SER A 64 -3.95 0.70 -6.65
C SER A 64 -3.39 -0.32 -5.68
N TYR A 65 -4.13 -0.58 -4.61
CA TYR A 65 -3.63 -1.44 -3.55
C TYR A 65 -4.75 -2.22 -2.88
N LEU A 66 -4.36 -3.30 -2.23
CA LEU A 66 -5.25 -4.13 -1.44
C LEU A 66 -4.72 -4.20 -0.02
N THR A 67 -5.59 -3.99 0.96
CA THR A 67 -5.22 -4.14 2.35
C THR A 67 -5.56 -5.55 2.81
N ASP A 68 -4.54 -6.33 3.12
CA ASP A 68 -4.67 -7.66 3.70
C ASP A 68 -4.63 -7.49 5.22
N VAL A 69 -5.82 -7.38 5.82
CA VAL A 69 -5.92 -7.04 7.25
C VAL A 69 -5.30 -8.12 8.11
N ARG A 70 -5.64 -9.37 7.86
CA ARG A 70 -5.14 -10.49 8.69
C ARG A 70 -3.64 -10.71 8.52
N GLY A 71 -3.11 -10.40 7.35
CA GLY A 71 -1.68 -10.45 7.10
C GLY A 71 -0.95 -9.20 7.56
N GLU A 72 -1.68 -8.18 8.00
CA GLU A 72 -1.15 -6.90 8.45
C GLU A 72 -0.22 -6.29 7.40
N ARG A 73 -0.71 -6.21 6.17
CA ARG A 73 0.08 -5.69 5.05
C ARG A 73 -0.77 -4.95 4.05
N VAL A 74 -0.14 -4.01 3.37
CA VAL A 74 -0.70 -3.31 2.23
C VAL A 74 0.02 -3.83 0.99
N VAL A 75 -0.73 -4.36 0.03
CA VAL A 75 -0.15 -4.93 -1.18
C VAL A 75 -0.39 -3.95 -2.33
N ILE A 76 0.69 -3.43 -2.90
CA ILE A 76 0.62 -2.52 -4.03
C ILE A 76 0.50 -3.34 -5.30
N LEU A 77 -0.59 -3.16 -6.03
CA LEU A 77 -0.91 -3.98 -7.20
C LEU A 77 -0.67 -3.27 -8.52
N GLN A 78 -0.76 -1.93 -8.53
CA GLN A 78 -0.59 -1.17 -9.75
C GLN A 78 -0.09 0.23 -9.40
N VAL A 79 0.83 0.74 -10.21
CA VAL A 79 1.36 2.09 -10.05
C VAL A 79 1.37 2.77 -11.41
N ALA A 80 0.87 3.99 -11.46
CA ALA A 80 0.95 4.84 -12.65
C ALA A 80 1.65 6.14 -12.29
N TRP A 81 2.57 6.55 -13.14
CA TRP A 81 3.31 7.81 -12.99
C TRP A 81 3.06 8.67 -14.20
N PHE A 82 2.42 9.80 -13.98
CA PHE A 82 2.06 10.72 -15.06
C PHE A 82 3.14 11.79 -15.20
N ALA A 83 3.97 11.64 -16.19
CA ALA A 83 5.09 12.55 -16.43
C ALA A 83 4.62 13.91 -16.95
#